data_b39a6d18591438baa9f96b84262110ad
#
_entry.id   b39a6d18591438baa9f96b84262110ad
#
_cell.length_a   1.000
_cell.length_b   1.000
_cell.length_c   1.000
_cell.angle_alpha   90.00
_cell.angle_beta   90.00
_cell.angle_gamma   90.00
#
_symmetry.space_group_name_H-M   'P 1'
#
loop_
_entity.id
_entity.type
_entity.pdbx_description
1 polymer ?
#
loop_
_entity_poly.entity_id
_entity_poly.type
_entity_poly.pdbx_seq_one_letter_code
_entity_poly.pdbx_strand_id
1 'polypeptide(L)'
;MPRSGTTLTEQILASHPRMHGCGELPDIAMLSRRLGTDDPAALRWPASRSLLAPGVLRESIDRYLAAATRHAPATAERLVDKEPLDFLHLGLVALMFPRARVIWCRRDPRDIAVSIYGENFALDEALATDLPAIGHYIVQQERLMRHWQSALPLPVMECRYEDLVADVEAQARRLVGFTGLPWDPACLDFHRSDRAVQSPSRWQVRQPVHARSVGRWRHYSGALGPLLDVLALSAGDTTNPQASTPSRWTSGA
;
A
#
# COMPACT_ATOMS: atom_id res chain seq x y z
N MET A 1 -2.50 1.94 1.12
CA MET A 1 -3.36 3.08 0.80
C MET A 1 -2.61 4.39 1.03
N PRO A 2 -2.75 5.42 0.19
CA PRO A 2 -2.18 6.74 0.46
C PRO A 2 -2.62 7.26 1.82
N ARG A 3 -1.81 8.10 2.46
CA ARG A 3 -2.08 8.76 3.77
C ARG A 3 -2.22 7.83 4.97
N SER A 4 -1.87 6.56 4.84
CA SER A 4 -1.89 5.58 5.96
C SER A 4 -0.55 5.43 6.71
N GLY A 5 0.44 6.30 6.45
CA GLY A 5 1.76 6.25 7.09
C GLY A 5 2.83 5.51 6.30
N THR A 6 2.57 5.16 5.04
CA THR A 6 3.51 4.43 4.17
C THR A 6 4.86 5.13 4.02
N THR A 7 4.87 6.46 3.88
CA THR A 7 6.12 7.24 3.78
C THR A 7 6.94 7.18 5.07
N LEU A 8 6.31 7.26 6.24
CA LEU A 8 7.01 7.14 7.51
C LEU A 8 7.62 5.74 7.66
N THR A 9 6.87 4.70 7.35
CA THR A 9 7.33 3.31 7.38
C THR A 9 8.53 3.10 6.44
N GLU A 10 8.46 3.63 5.21
CA GLU A 10 9.57 3.57 4.26
C GLU A 10 10.82 4.29 4.81
N GLN A 11 10.67 5.52 5.36
CA GLN A 11 11.82 6.28 5.86
C GLN A 11 12.51 5.57 7.03
N ILE A 12 11.75 4.98 7.95
CA ILE A 12 12.30 4.18 9.05
C ILE A 12 13.12 3.01 8.48
N LEU A 13 12.55 2.23 7.56
CA LEU A 13 13.23 1.08 6.96
C LEU A 13 14.46 1.50 6.12
N ALA A 14 14.30 2.54 5.29
CA ALA A 14 15.36 3.04 4.41
C ALA A 14 16.54 3.69 5.14
N SER A 15 16.40 3.98 6.43
CA SER A 15 17.50 4.45 7.27
C SER A 15 18.39 3.31 7.78
N HIS A 16 17.95 2.06 7.62
CA HIS A 16 18.80 0.92 7.90
C HIS A 16 19.93 0.80 6.87
N PRO A 17 21.22 0.62 7.26
CA PRO A 17 22.37 0.64 6.33
C PRO A 17 22.38 -0.47 5.28
N ARG A 18 21.59 -1.52 5.49
CA ARG A 18 21.44 -2.66 4.57
C ARG A 18 20.10 -2.66 3.82
N MET A 19 19.34 -1.57 3.86
CA MET A 19 18.11 -1.40 3.10
C MET A 19 18.21 -0.20 2.17
N HIS A 20 17.57 -0.32 1.01
CA HIS A 20 17.39 0.79 0.08
C HIS A 20 15.90 1.03 -0.14
N GLY A 21 15.43 2.24 0.15
CA GLY A 21 14.09 2.64 -0.22
C GLY A 21 14.04 3.12 -1.66
N CYS A 22 13.18 2.56 -2.45
CA CYS A 22 13.05 2.85 -3.87
C CYS A 22 12.12 4.05 -4.15
N GLY A 23 11.37 4.51 -3.14
CA GLY A 23 10.30 5.48 -3.32
C GLY A 23 9.06 4.84 -3.95
N GLU A 24 8.34 5.59 -4.79
CA GLU A 24 7.16 5.14 -5.52
C GLU A 24 7.56 4.73 -6.95
N LEU A 25 7.73 3.41 -7.17
CA LEU A 25 8.06 2.88 -8.49
C LEU A 25 6.79 2.60 -9.28
N PRO A 26 6.63 3.15 -10.49
CA PRO A 26 5.44 2.94 -11.32
C PRO A 26 5.44 1.59 -12.04
N ASP A 27 6.51 0.82 -11.91
CA ASP A 27 6.81 -0.34 -12.76
C ASP A 27 5.77 -1.46 -12.64
N ILE A 28 5.28 -1.75 -11.43
CA ILE A 28 4.25 -2.78 -11.20
C ILE A 28 2.92 -2.37 -11.87
N ALA A 29 2.50 -1.13 -11.67
CA ALA A 29 1.28 -0.61 -12.30
C ALA A 29 1.41 -0.53 -13.83
N MET A 30 2.57 -0.13 -14.34
CA MET A 30 2.86 -0.10 -15.79
C MET A 30 2.83 -1.52 -16.37
N LEU A 31 3.41 -2.51 -15.68
CA LEU A 31 3.35 -3.89 -16.11
C LEU A 31 1.92 -4.41 -16.13
N SER A 32 1.15 -4.16 -15.07
CA SER A 32 -0.25 -4.55 -15.00
C SER A 32 -1.07 -4.00 -16.18
N ARG A 33 -0.83 -2.73 -16.59
CA ARG A 33 -1.45 -2.14 -17.78
C ARG A 33 -1.02 -2.80 -19.08
N ARG A 34 0.26 -3.15 -19.22
CA ARG A 34 0.80 -3.85 -20.39
C ARG A 34 0.25 -5.27 -20.52
N LEU A 35 -0.03 -5.91 -19.39
CA LEU A 35 -0.68 -7.21 -19.32
C LEU A 35 -2.21 -7.12 -19.53
N GLY A 36 -2.77 -5.92 -19.56
CA GLY A 36 -4.11 -5.63 -20.04
C GLY A 36 -4.13 -5.56 -21.56
N THR A 37 -5.27 -5.87 -22.17
CA THR A 37 -5.50 -5.63 -23.60
C THR A 37 -6.04 -4.21 -23.79
N ASP A 38 -5.80 -3.60 -24.97
CA ASP A 38 -6.43 -2.33 -25.36
C ASP A 38 -7.93 -2.48 -25.61
N ASP A 39 -8.44 -3.71 -25.67
CA ASP A 39 -9.85 -4.02 -25.78
C ASP A 39 -10.55 -3.87 -24.41
N PRO A 40 -11.48 -2.90 -24.25
CA PRO A 40 -12.21 -2.70 -23.00
C PRO A 40 -13.12 -3.89 -22.63
N ALA A 41 -13.46 -4.76 -23.58
CA ALA A 41 -14.24 -5.99 -23.36
C ALA A 41 -13.36 -7.19 -22.98
N ALA A 42 -12.05 -7.11 -23.21
CA ALA A 42 -11.14 -8.18 -22.85
C ALA A 42 -10.87 -8.20 -21.34
N LEU A 43 -10.81 -9.42 -20.83
CA LEU A 43 -10.46 -9.65 -19.43
C LEU A 43 -9.02 -9.14 -19.17
N ARG A 44 -8.92 -8.07 -18.39
CA ARG A 44 -7.64 -7.54 -17.93
C ARG A 44 -6.97 -8.53 -16.97
N TRP A 45 -5.66 -8.33 -16.70
CA TRP A 45 -5.01 -9.05 -15.62
C TRP A 45 -5.95 -9.14 -14.37
N PRO A 46 -6.14 -10.33 -13.74
CA PRO A 46 -5.33 -11.56 -13.89
C PRO A 46 -5.87 -12.59 -14.91
N ALA A 47 -6.85 -12.28 -15.72
CA ALA A 47 -7.51 -13.26 -16.59
C ALA A 47 -6.71 -13.67 -17.85
N SER A 48 -5.74 -12.87 -18.28
CA SER A 48 -4.93 -13.17 -19.47
C SER A 48 -3.66 -13.96 -19.12
N ARG A 49 -3.81 -15.28 -18.99
CA ARG A 49 -2.68 -16.20 -18.72
C ARG A 49 -1.61 -16.19 -19.82
N SER A 50 -1.96 -15.90 -21.07
CA SER A 50 -1.02 -15.87 -22.20
C SER A 50 0.08 -14.82 -22.06
N LEU A 51 -0.14 -13.78 -21.25
CA LEU A 51 0.82 -12.70 -21.02
C LEU A 51 1.83 -13.04 -19.91
N LEU A 52 1.66 -14.16 -19.22
CA LEU A 52 2.62 -14.69 -18.24
C LEU A 52 3.65 -15.63 -18.87
N ALA A 53 3.91 -15.50 -20.18
CA ALA A 53 4.99 -16.23 -20.80
C ALA A 53 6.29 -15.97 -20.02
N PRO A 54 7.07 -17.03 -19.70
CA PRO A 54 8.25 -16.91 -18.83
C PRO A 54 9.23 -15.82 -19.26
N GLY A 55 9.34 -15.55 -20.56
CA GLY A 55 10.18 -14.48 -21.09
C GLY A 55 9.68 -13.07 -20.74
N VAL A 56 8.37 -12.83 -20.85
CA VAL A 56 7.76 -11.52 -20.51
C VAL A 56 7.89 -11.24 -19.03
N LEU A 57 7.66 -12.25 -18.19
CA LEU A 57 7.79 -12.10 -16.73
C LEU A 57 9.24 -11.81 -16.34
N ARG A 58 10.20 -12.53 -16.92
CA ARG A 58 11.64 -12.30 -16.68
C ARG A 58 12.07 -10.90 -17.07
N GLU A 59 11.75 -10.45 -18.28
CA GLU A 59 12.07 -9.09 -18.75
C GLU A 59 11.47 -8.03 -17.81
N SER A 60 10.27 -8.27 -17.31
CA SER A 60 9.60 -7.35 -16.40
C SER A 60 10.26 -7.30 -15.04
N ILE A 61 10.70 -8.45 -14.51
CA ILE A 61 11.48 -8.54 -13.27
C ILE A 61 12.81 -7.81 -13.43
N ASP A 62 13.53 -8.05 -14.52
CA ASP A 62 14.83 -7.42 -14.78
C ASP A 62 14.70 -5.89 -14.88
N ARG A 63 13.66 -5.39 -15.56
CA ARG A 63 13.35 -3.96 -15.65
C ARG A 63 13.05 -3.36 -14.28
N TYR A 64 12.17 -3.99 -13.52
CA TYR A 64 11.84 -3.53 -12.16
C TYR A 64 13.08 -3.49 -11.28
N LEU A 65 13.88 -4.55 -11.26
CA LEU A 65 15.10 -4.61 -10.46
C LEU A 65 16.11 -3.55 -10.91
N ALA A 66 16.25 -3.30 -12.21
CA ALA A 66 17.12 -2.22 -12.71
C ALA A 66 16.66 -0.83 -12.22
N ALA A 67 15.35 -0.58 -12.16
CA ALA A 67 14.80 0.65 -11.60
C ALA A 67 15.03 0.73 -10.08
N ALA A 68 14.68 -0.34 -9.35
CA ALA A 68 14.75 -0.41 -7.90
C ALA A 68 16.19 -0.33 -7.36
N THR A 69 17.18 -0.82 -8.11
CA THR A 69 18.59 -0.82 -7.71
C THR A 69 19.38 0.36 -8.23
N ARG A 70 18.83 1.22 -9.07
CA ARG A 70 19.55 2.32 -9.77
C ARG A 70 20.40 3.18 -8.84
N HIS A 71 19.94 3.41 -7.63
CA HIS A 71 20.61 4.24 -6.63
C HIS A 71 20.89 3.47 -5.33
N ALA A 72 20.76 2.16 -5.36
CA ALA A 72 20.99 1.33 -4.19
C ALA A 72 22.49 1.25 -3.89
N PRO A 73 22.91 1.44 -2.62
CA PRO A 73 24.29 1.20 -2.23
C PRO A 73 24.63 -0.30 -2.34
N ALA A 74 25.89 -0.62 -2.56
CA ALA A 74 26.35 -2.01 -2.65
C ALA A 74 26.05 -2.83 -1.36
N THR A 75 25.84 -2.16 -0.24
CA THR A 75 25.47 -2.78 1.05
C THR A 75 23.99 -3.15 1.15
N ALA A 76 23.15 -2.73 0.21
CA ALA A 76 21.73 -3.00 0.27
C ALA A 76 21.42 -4.47 0.04
N GLU A 77 20.81 -5.09 1.03
CA GLU A 77 20.33 -6.47 0.97
C GLU A 77 18.81 -6.56 0.80
N ARG A 78 18.12 -5.45 1.05
CA ARG A 78 16.66 -5.33 0.89
C ARG A 78 16.32 -4.05 0.14
N LEU A 79 15.38 -4.17 -0.74
CA LEU A 79 14.74 -3.06 -1.46
C LEU A 79 13.37 -2.83 -0.85
N VAL A 80 13.03 -1.58 -0.60
CA VAL A 80 11.73 -1.18 -0.04
C VAL A 80 11.03 -0.32 -1.08
N ASP A 81 10.11 -0.92 -1.81
CA ASP A 81 9.21 -0.19 -2.70
C ASP A 81 8.02 0.32 -1.89
N LYS A 82 7.71 1.58 -2.05
CA LYS A 82 6.62 2.24 -1.35
C LYS A 82 5.66 2.89 -2.35
N GLU A 83 5.00 2.10 -3.17
CA GLU A 83 3.88 2.55 -4.00
C GLU A 83 2.57 2.20 -3.29
N PRO A 84 1.83 3.19 -2.77
CA PRO A 84 0.63 2.92 -1.98
C PRO A 84 -0.49 2.23 -2.75
N LEU A 85 -0.44 2.22 -4.09
CA LEU A 85 -1.45 1.61 -4.95
C LEU A 85 -1.10 0.18 -5.37
N ASP A 86 0.10 -0.32 -5.06
CA ASP A 86 0.50 -1.69 -5.42
C ASP A 86 -0.32 -2.77 -4.73
N PHE A 87 -1.12 -2.42 -3.72
CA PHE A 87 -2.11 -3.35 -3.17
C PHE A 87 -3.09 -3.87 -4.22
N LEU A 88 -3.31 -3.13 -5.31
CA LEU A 88 -4.13 -3.57 -6.45
C LEU A 88 -3.46 -4.72 -7.23
N HIS A 89 -2.15 -4.87 -7.10
CA HIS A 89 -1.32 -5.72 -7.94
C HIS A 89 -0.55 -6.80 -7.17
N LEU A 90 -0.89 -7.08 -5.90
CA LEU A 90 -0.13 -8.04 -5.08
C LEU A 90 -0.10 -9.46 -5.66
N GLY A 91 -1.12 -9.85 -6.43
CA GLY A 91 -1.07 -11.11 -7.19
C GLY A 91 0.07 -11.13 -8.22
N LEU A 92 0.32 -10.00 -8.89
CA LEU A 92 1.46 -9.87 -9.82
C LEU A 92 2.79 -9.84 -9.06
N VAL A 93 2.84 -9.11 -7.94
CA VAL A 93 4.02 -9.08 -7.06
C VAL A 93 4.39 -10.49 -6.58
N ALA A 94 3.40 -11.32 -6.20
CA ALA A 94 3.63 -12.68 -5.76
C ALA A 94 4.24 -13.57 -6.86
N LEU A 95 3.85 -13.35 -8.11
CA LEU A 95 4.40 -14.07 -9.25
C LEU A 95 5.83 -13.63 -9.59
N MET A 96 6.09 -12.32 -9.54
CA MET A 96 7.42 -11.77 -9.81
C MET A 96 8.40 -12.04 -8.68
N PHE A 97 7.95 -11.90 -7.45
CA PHE A 97 8.77 -11.91 -6.24
C PHE A 97 8.18 -12.82 -5.16
N PRO A 98 8.25 -14.15 -5.30
CA PRO A 98 7.62 -15.10 -4.37
C PRO A 98 8.20 -15.06 -2.94
N ARG A 99 9.30 -14.34 -2.74
CA ARG A 99 9.91 -14.09 -1.43
C ARG A 99 9.69 -12.68 -0.90
N ALA A 100 8.87 -11.88 -1.59
CA ALA A 100 8.52 -10.56 -1.12
C ALA A 100 7.77 -10.61 0.22
N ARG A 101 7.90 -9.54 0.99
CA ARG A 101 7.19 -9.33 2.25
C ARG A 101 6.37 -8.07 2.13
N VAL A 102 5.12 -8.13 2.52
CA VAL A 102 4.18 -7.01 2.39
C VAL A 102 3.96 -6.36 3.75
N ILE A 103 4.19 -5.06 3.83
CA ILE A 103 3.82 -4.28 5.01
C ILE A 103 2.55 -3.51 4.67
N TRP A 104 1.46 -3.91 5.28
CA TRP A 104 0.16 -3.25 5.13
C TRP A 104 0.01 -2.13 6.14
N CYS A 105 0.29 -0.91 5.72
CA CYS A 105 0.08 0.28 6.55
C CYS A 105 -1.41 0.59 6.66
N ARG A 106 -1.91 0.61 7.90
CA ARG A 106 -3.30 0.92 8.28
C ARG A 106 -3.35 2.19 9.12
N ARG A 107 -4.47 2.88 9.05
CA ARG A 107 -4.75 4.07 9.84
C ARG A 107 -6.26 4.21 10.01
N ASP A 108 -6.71 4.99 11.00
CA ASP A 108 -8.12 5.37 11.15
C ASP A 108 -8.67 5.89 9.81
N PRO A 109 -9.73 5.26 9.25
CA PRO A 109 -10.28 5.62 7.94
C PRO A 109 -10.75 7.07 7.88
N ARG A 110 -11.20 7.64 9.00
CA ARG A 110 -11.63 9.04 9.10
C ARG A 110 -10.44 10.01 8.97
N ASP A 111 -9.30 9.67 9.58
CA ASP A 111 -8.06 10.44 9.43
C ASP A 111 -7.47 10.34 8.04
N ILE A 112 -7.60 9.17 7.39
CA ILE A 112 -7.24 9.00 5.98
C ILE A 112 -8.10 9.90 5.11
N ALA A 113 -9.43 9.85 5.28
CA ALA A 113 -10.37 10.63 4.49
C ALA A 113 -10.13 12.14 4.63
N VAL A 114 -10.00 12.65 5.85
CA VAL A 114 -9.68 14.07 6.10
C VAL A 114 -8.35 14.45 5.47
N SER A 115 -7.37 13.55 5.47
CA SER A 115 -6.06 13.83 4.88
C SER A 115 -6.08 13.83 3.34
N ILE A 116 -6.90 12.99 2.71
CA ILE A 116 -7.08 12.96 1.26
C ILE A 116 -7.87 14.20 0.81
N TYR A 117 -9.02 14.44 1.44
CA TYR A 117 -9.91 15.54 1.11
C TYR A 117 -9.28 16.94 1.29
N GLY A 118 -8.41 17.08 2.28
CA GLY A 118 -7.74 18.35 2.60
C GLY A 118 -6.45 18.61 1.82
N GLU A 119 -6.01 17.69 0.98
CA GLU A 119 -4.81 17.87 0.15
C GLU A 119 -5.15 17.77 -1.32
N ASN A 120 -4.49 18.58 -2.14
CA ASN A 120 -4.59 18.48 -3.60
C ASN A 120 -3.87 17.20 -4.06
N PHE A 121 -4.60 16.09 -4.03
CA PHE A 121 -4.08 14.78 -4.36
C PHE A 121 -4.20 14.55 -5.87
N ALA A 122 -3.12 14.09 -6.52
CA ALA A 122 -3.11 13.68 -7.92
C ALA A 122 -3.80 12.30 -8.17
N LEU A 123 -4.70 11.89 -7.27
CA LEU A 123 -5.69 10.85 -7.54
C LEU A 123 -6.78 11.43 -8.45
N ASP A 124 -7.58 10.55 -9.06
CA ASP A 124 -8.79 10.97 -9.75
C ASP A 124 -9.50 12.04 -8.91
N GLU A 125 -9.69 13.24 -9.50
CA GLU A 125 -10.23 14.41 -8.80
C GLU A 125 -11.58 14.09 -8.14
N ALA A 126 -12.39 13.25 -8.79
CA ALA A 126 -13.66 12.78 -8.27
C ALA A 126 -13.49 11.98 -6.98
N LEU A 127 -12.44 11.13 -6.89
CA LEU A 127 -12.16 10.36 -5.68
C LEU A 127 -11.66 11.25 -4.55
N ALA A 128 -10.81 12.24 -4.84
CA ALA A 128 -10.17 13.04 -3.82
C ALA A 128 -11.11 14.09 -3.18
N THR A 129 -12.20 14.46 -3.84
CA THR A 129 -13.12 15.53 -3.44
C THR A 129 -14.49 15.05 -2.97
N ASP A 130 -14.75 13.74 -2.94
CA ASP A 130 -16.03 13.16 -2.52
C ASP A 130 -15.84 12.21 -1.33
N LEU A 131 -16.40 12.57 -0.16
CA LEU A 131 -16.28 11.77 1.06
C LEU A 131 -16.86 10.36 0.95
N PRO A 132 -18.04 10.13 0.36
CA PRO A 132 -18.53 8.78 0.05
C PRO A 132 -17.58 7.98 -0.82
N ALA A 133 -17.06 8.56 -1.90
CA ALA A 133 -16.12 7.88 -2.79
C ALA A 133 -14.83 7.48 -2.07
N ILE A 134 -14.27 8.36 -1.23
CA ILE A 134 -13.14 8.04 -0.35
C ILE A 134 -13.50 6.88 0.59
N GLY A 135 -14.68 6.91 1.19
CA GLY A 135 -15.17 5.85 2.06
C GLY A 135 -15.24 4.49 1.35
N HIS A 136 -15.87 4.45 0.18
CA HIS A 136 -15.92 3.23 -0.64
C HIS A 136 -14.53 2.73 -1.02
N TYR A 137 -13.62 3.63 -1.40
CA TYR A 137 -12.26 3.24 -1.74
C TYR A 137 -11.52 2.60 -0.55
N ILE A 138 -11.65 3.16 0.65
CA ILE A 138 -11.07 2.60 1.88
C ILE A 138 -11.62 1.20 2.13
N VAL A 139 -12.93 1.02 2.04
CA VAL A 139 -13.59 -0.27 2.25
C VAL A 139 -13.12 -1.32 1.24
N GLN A 140 -13.08 -0.97 -0.05
CA GLN A 140 -12.64 -1.89 -1.09
C GLN A 140 -11.16 -2.24 -0.94
N GLN A 141 -10.31 -1.29 -0.53
CA GLN A 141 -8.92 -1.55 -0.24
C GLN A 141 -8.75 -2.54 0.92
N GLU A 142 -9.48 -2.37 2.01
CA GLU A 142 -9.45 -3.30 3.14
C GLU A 142 -9.94 -4.71 2.73
N ARG A 143 -11.03 -4.78 1.97
CA ARG A 143 -11.57 -6.04 1.45
C ARG A 143 -10.55 -6.76 0.56
N LEU A 144 -9.90 -6.04 -0.35
CA LEU A 144 -8.88 -6.59 -1.23
C LEU A 144 -7.65 -7.06 -0.46
N MET A 145 -7.19 -6.29 0.53
CA MET A 145 -6.04 -6.70 1.35
C MET A 145 -6.32 -7.96 2.17
N ARG A 146 -7.53 -8.11 2.73
CA ARG A 146 -7.93 -9.35 3.40
C ARG A 146 -7.97 -10.53 2.44
N HIS A 147 -8.45 -10.31 1.20
CA HIS A 147 -8.39 -11.33 0.17
C HIS A 147 -6.94 -11.76 -0.12
N TRP A 148 -6.02 -10.81 -0.29
CA TRP A 148 -4.63 -11.12 -0.52
C TRP A 148 -3.96 -11.87 0.64
N GLN A 149 -4.28 -11.53 1.88
CA GLN A 149 -3.79 -12.26 3.05
C GLN A 149 -4.19 -13.74 3.04
N SER A 150 -5.35 -14.08 2.48
CA SER A 150 -5.83 -15.48 2.40
C SER A 150 -5.41 -16.19 1.12
N ALA A 151 -5.24 -15.46 0.01
CA ALA A 151 -5.05 -16.04 -1.33
C ALA A 151 -3.57 -16.14 -1.74
N LEU A 152 -2.68 -15.31 -1.18
CA LEU A 152 -1.29 -15.27 -1.59
C LEU A 152 -0.35 -15.89 -0.55
N PRO A 153 0.72 -16.57 -0.99
CA PRO A 153 1.72 -17.15 -0.10
C PRO A 153 2.71 -16.12 0.46
N LEU A 154 2.46 -14.82 0.27
CA LEU A 154 3.33 -13.75 0.75
C LEU A 154 3.08 -13.46 2.23
N PRO A 155 4.13 -13.35 3.06
CA PRO A 155 3.97 -12.84 4.42
C PRO A 155 3.46 -11.40 4.40
N VAL A 156 2.37 -11.13 5.13
CA VAL A 156 1.78 -9.81 5.28
C VAL A 156 1.84 -9.39 6.74
N MET A 157 2.46 -8.24 7.04
CA MET A 157 2.48 -7.65 8.37
C MET A 157 1.64 -6.36 8.38
N GLU A 158 0.69 -6.28 9.30
CA GLU A 158 -0.04 -5.03 9.55
C GLU A 158 0.81 -4.05 10.37
N CYS A 159 0.87 -2.81 9.92
CA CYS A 159 1.49 -1.69 10.61
C CYS A 159 0.46 -0.59 10.80
N ARG A 160 -0.03 -0.40 12.03
CA ARG A 160 -0.97 0.67 12.35
C ARG A 160 -0.22 1.96 12.59
N TYR A 161 -0.65 3.03 11.94
CA TYR A 161 -0.04 4.35 12.06
C TYR A 161 -0.08 4.87 13.49
N GLU A 162 -1.20 4.66 14.18
CA GLU A 162 -1.41 5.09 15.55
C GLU A 162 -0.40 4.43 16.51
N ASP A 163 -0.16 3.11 16.34
CA ASP A 163 0.81 2.37 17.14
C ASP A 163 2.24 2.80 16.78
N LEU A 164 2.51 3.04 15.49
CA LEU A 164 3.82 3.48 15.01
C LEU A 164 4.22 4.83 15.59
N VAL A 165 3.29 5.77 15.70
CA VAL A 165 3.60 7.10 16.25
C VAL A 165 3.55 7.13 17.79
N ALA A 166 2.87 6.18 18.44
CA ALA A 166 2.83 6.04 19.88
C ALA A 166 4.13 5.47 20.44
N ASP A 167 4.73 4.49 19.76
CA ASP A 167 6.00 3.87 20.16
C ASP A 167 6.83 3.55 18.89
N VAL A 168 7.57 4.56 18.43
CA VAL A 168 8.37 4.48 17.20
C VAL A 168 9.43 3.39 17.29
N GLU A 169 10.11 3.26 18.44
CA GLU A 169 11.21 2.31 18.58
C GLU A 169 10.69 0.86 18.54
N ALA A 170 9.69 0.53 19.33
CA ALA A 170 9.14 -0.83 19.33
C ALA A 170 8.60 -1.21 17.94
N GLN A 171 7.89 -0.30 17.26
CA GLN A 171 7.37 -0.58 15.94
C GLN A 171 8.46 -0.64 14.87
N ALA A 172 9.49 0.21 14.94
CA ALA A 172 10.64 0.15 14.03
C ALA A 172 11.40 -1.17 14.18
N ARG A 173 11.65 -1.65 15.41
CA ARG A 173 12.24 -2.96 15.67
C ARG A 173 11.41 -4.09 15.07
N ARG A 174 10.09 -4.02 15.21
CA ARG A 174 9.15 -4.99 14.63
C ARG A 174 9.19 -4.98 13.09
N LEU A 175 9.22 -3.79 12.49
CA LEU A 175 9.34 -3.60 11.04
C LEU A 175 10.66 -4.19 10.49
N VAL A 176 11.80 -3.83 11.10
CA VAL A 176 13.11 -4.35 10.70
C VAL A 176 13.17 -5.87 10.86
N GLY A 177 12.72 -6.41 11.99
CA GLY A 177 12.65 -7.86 12.22
C GLY A 177 11.82 -8.59 11.17
N PHE A 178 10.71 -7.99 10.73
CA PHE A 178 9.89 -8.55 9.65
C PHE A 178 10.64 -8.60 8.31
N THR A 179 11.60 -7.72 8.04
CA THR A 179 12.43 -7.80 6.82
C THR A 179 13.48 -8.92 6.89
N GLY A 180 13.71 -9.49 8.08
CA GLY A 180 14.73 -10.51 8.32
C GLY A 180 16.14 -9.94 8.50
N LEU A 181 16.27 -8.65 8.76
CA LEU A 181 17.54 -8.03 9.12
C LEU A 181 17.64 -7.82 10.64
N PRO A 182 18.86 -7.78 11.19
CA PRO A 182 19.08 -7.38 12.57
C PRO A 182 18.69 -5.92 12.77
N TRP A 183 18.37 -5.56 14.01
CA TRP A 183 18.07 -4.19 14.36
C TRP A 183 19.28 -3.27 14.19
N ASP A 184 19.02 -2.08 13.66
CA ASP A 184 20.01 -1.00 13.61
C ASP A 184 19.37 0.31 14.12
N PRO A 185 20.01 1.02 15.09
CA PRO A 185 19.48 2.25 15.68
C PRO A 185 19.35 3.41 14.69
N ALA A 186 20.03 3.39 13.55
CA ALA A 186 19.89 4.38 12.49
C ALA A 186 18.43 4.49 12.00
N CYS A 187 17.62 3.45 12.17
CA CYS A 187 16.19 3.47 11.87
C CYS A 187 15.39 4.50 12.68
N LEU A 188 15.92 5.00 13.80
CA LEU A 188 15.28 6.05 14.61
C LEU A 188 15.69 7.46 14.15
N ASP A 189 16.79 7.59 13.43
CA ASP A 189 17.32 8.87 12.92
C ASP A 189 16.80 9.21 11.49
N PHE A 190 15.74 8.56 11.03
CA PHE A 190 15.19 8.71 9.67
C PHE A 190 14.90 10.17 9.29
N HIS A 191 14.54 11.03 10.25
CA HIS A 191 14.24 12.45 10.05
C HIS A 191 15.49 13.30 9.71
N ARG A 192 16.70 12.76 9.94
CA ARG A 192 18.00 13.37 9.60
C ARG A 192 18.53 12.96 8.23
N SER A 193 17.82 12.05 7.56
CA SER A 193 18.23 11.57 6.24
C SER A 193 18.06 12.66 5.19
N ASP A 194 19.13 12.93 4.41
CA ASP A 194 19.12 13.85 3.26
C ASP A 194 18.43 13.26 2.02
N ARG A 195 17.88 12.05 2.14
CA ARG A 195 17.25 11.33 1.06
C ARG A 195 16.04 12.10 0.52
N ALA A 196 15.97 12.21 -0.82
CA ALA A 196 14.84 12.84 -1.48
C ALA A 196 13.56 12.02 -1.25
N VAL A 197 12.55 12.63 -0.68
CA VAL A 197 11.21 12.04 -0.46
C VAL A 197 10.26 12.62 -1.50
N GLN A 198 9.83 11.79 -2.45
CA GLN A 198 8.88 12.17 -3.48
C GLN A 198 7.47 11.76 -3.04
N SER A 199 6.90 12.48 -2.08
CA SER A 199 5.50 12.26 -1.67
C SER A 199 4.93 13.52 -1.03
N PRO A 200 3.59 13.71 -1.02
CA PRO A 200 2.95 14.81 -0.30
C PRO A 200 3.32 14.85 1.20
N SER A 201 3.72 13.73 1.78
CA SER A 201 4.15 13.62 3.19
C SER A 201 5.61 14.02 3.45
N ARG A 202 6.35 14.51 2.45
CA ARG A 202 7.80 14.81 2.54
C ARG A 202 8.18 15.75 3.70
N TRP A 203 7.33 16.72 4.01
CA TRP A 203 7.59 17.65 5.10
C TRP A 203 7.36 17.02 6.48
N GLN A 204 6.41 16.09 6.56
CA GLN A 204 6.05 15.41 7.82
C GLN A 204 7.15 14.47 8.29
N VAL A 205 7.79 13.74 7.37
CA VAL A 205 8.84 12.77 7.71
C VAL A 205 10.22 13.39 7.98
N ARG A 206 10.39 14.69 7.70
CA ARG A 206 11.60 15.46 8.08
C ARG A 206 11.53 16.04 9.49
N GLN A 207 10.45 15.83 10.18
CA GLN A 207 10.26 16.24 11.58
C GLN A 207 10.30 14.99 12.47
N PRO A 208 10.68 15.15 13.75
CA PRO A 208 10.47 14.08 14.72
C PRO A 208 9.01 13.64 14.71
N VAL A 209 8.78 12.34 14.92
CA VAL A 209 7.42 11.79 14.92
C VAL A 209 6.55 12.51 15.92
N HIS A 210 5.34 12.82 15.51
CA HIS A 210 4.35 13.48 16.35
C HIS A 210 2.95 12.88 16.15
N ALA A 211 2.17 12.85 17.20
CA ALA A 211 0.80 12.28 17.19
C ALA A 211 -0.28 13.25 16.67
N ARG A 212 0.08 14.46 16.20
CA ARG A 212 -0.90 15.50 15.77
C ARG A 212 -1.86 15.06 14.68
N SER A 213 -1.46 14.06 13.92
CA SER A 213 -2.27 13.50 12.83
C SER A 213 -3.21 12.38 13.27
N VAL A 214 -3.12 11.93 14.53
CA VAL A 214 -4.02 10.92 15.13
C VAL A 214 -5.25 11.61 15.67
N GLY A 215 -6.41 11.17 15.22
CA GLY A 215 -7.69 11.73 15.65
C GLY A 215 -7.98 13.14 15.12
N ARG A 216 -7.24 13.60 14.11
CA ARG A 216 -7.47 14.91 13.46
C ARG A 216 -8.88 15.05 12.91
N TRP A 217 -9.50 13.96 12.50
CA TRP A 217 -10.87 13.90 12.02
C TRP A 217 -11.90 14.49 13.00
N ARG A 218 -11.60 14.49 14.31
CA ARG A 218 -12.52 15.02 15.34
C ARG A 218 -12.83 16.49 15.15
N HIS A 219 -11.89 17.26 14.59
CA HIS A 219 -12.10 18.67 14.24
C HIS A 219 -13.08 18.89 13.08
N TYR A 220 -13.40 17.83 12.35
CA TYR A 220 -14.27 17.84 11.16
C TYR A 220 -15.48 16.93 11.32
N SER A 221 -15.75 16.43 12.54
CA SER A 221 -16.76 15.38 12.81
C SER A 221 -18.15 15.75 12.27
N GLY A 222 -18.54 17.03 12.33
CA GLY A 222 -19.83 17.50 11.80
C GLY A 222 -19.99 17.42 10.27
N ALA A 223 -18.88 17.35 9.54
CA ALA A 223 -18.89 17.26 8.07
C ALA A 223 -18.71 15.83 7.54
N LEU A 224 -18.36 14.85 8.40
CA LEU A 224 -18.01 13.50 7.99
C LEU A 224 -19.21 12.55 7.88
N GLY A 225 -20.45 13.01 8.05
CA GLY A 225 -21.66 12.16 7.95
C GLY A 225 -21.65 11.23 6.73
N PRO A 226 -21.51 11.75 5.50
CA PRO A 226 -21.51 10.93 4.28
C PRO A 226 -20.44 9.84 4.23
N LEU A 227 -19.24 10.10 4.81
CA LEU A 227 -18.19 9.10 4.96
C LEU A 227 -18.58 8.01 5.97
N LEU A 228 -19.12 8.43 7.13
CA LEU A 228 -19.47 7.54 8.24
C LEU A 228 -20.57 6.56 7.83
N ASP A 229 -21.54 7.00 7.04
CA ASP A 229 -22.62 6.15 6.50
C ASP A 229 -22.04 4.99 5.67
N VAL A 230 -21.08 5.28 4.78
CA VAL A 230 -20.41 4.25 3.96
C VAL A 230 -19.63 3.28 4.84
N LEU A 231 -18.88 3.79 5.82
CA LEU A 231 -18.07 2.94 6.71
C LEU A 231 -18.94 2.06 7.61
N ALA A 232 -20.10 2.56 8.09
CA ALA A 232 -21.05 1.79 8.89
C ALA A 232 -21.72 0.67 8.12
N LEU A 233 -22.18 0.93 6.89
CA LEU A 233 -22.77 -0.07 6.00
C LEU A 233 -21.81 -1.25 5.77
N SER A 234 -20.53 -0.96 5.58
CA SER A 234 -19.53 -1.99 5.36
C SER A 234 -19.21 -2.84 6.60
N ALA A 235 -19.33 -2.27 7.79
CA ALA A 235 -19.14 -3.01 9.05
C ALA A 235 -20.29 -4.01 9.28
N GLY A 236 -21.51 -3.70 8.82
CA GLY A 236 -22.68 -4.60 8.90
C GLY A 236 -22.56 -5.79 7.95
N ASP A 237 -21.97 -5.62 6.76
CA ASP A 237 -21.84 -6.67 5.75
C ASP A 237 -20.84 -7.78 6.14
N THR A 238 -19.93 -7.51 7.05
CA THR A 238 -18.96 -8.51 7.55
C THR A 238 -19.57 -9.52 8.52
N THR A 239 -20.82 -9.34 8.96
CA THR A 239 -21.52 -10.24 9.88
C THR A 239 -22.34 -11.33 9.16
N ASN A 240 -22.43 -11.31 7.83
CA ASN A 240 -23.15 -12.32 7.05
C ASN A 240 -22.23 -13.09 6.08
N PRO A 241 -21.62 -14.21 6.49
CA PRO A 241 -20.72 -15.00 5.62
C PRO A 241 -21.44 -15.80 4.51
N GLN A 242 -22.76 -15.68 4.35
CA GLN A 242 -23.53 -16.48 3.39
C GLN A 242 -23.97 -15.76 2.11
N ALA A 243 -23.57 -14.52 1.87
CA ALA A 243 -24.03 -13.73 0.72
C ALA A 243 -23.19 -13.85 -0.56
N SER A 244 -22.36 -14.88 -0.72
CA SER A 244 -21.59 -15.09 -1.96
C SER A 244 -21.54 -16.54 -2.40
N THR A 245 -22.73 -17.10 -2.76
CA THR A 245 -22.77 -18.27 -3.62
C THR A 245 -22.94 -17.77 -5.06
N PRO A 246 -21.95 -17.91 -5.96
CA PRO A 246 -22.18 -17.62 -7.36
C PRO A 246 -23.19 -18.62 -7.91
N SER A 247 -24.28 -18.12 -8.48
CA SER A 247 -25.25 -18.91 -9.24
C SER A 247 -24.53 -19.75 -10.28
N ARG A 248 -24.71 -21.06 -10.23
CA ARG A 248 -24.22 -22.01 -11.24
C ARG A 248 -24.76 -21.58 -12.60
N TRP A 249 -23.83 -21.28 -13.51
CA TRP A 249 -24.15 -21.21 -14.92
C TRP A 249 -24.51 -22.62 -15.38
N THR A 250 -25.80 -22.88 -15.57
CA THR A 250 -26.28 -24.07 -16.28
C THR A 250 -26.00 -23.86 -17.76
N SER A 251 -25.08 -24.66 -18.28
CA SER A 251 -24.90 -24.86 -19.72
C SER A 251 -26.18 -25.40 -20.32
N GLY A 252 -26.91 -24.60 -21.07
CA GLY A 252 -27.94 -25.01 -22.00
C GLY A 252 -27.31 -25.37 -23.32
N ALA A 253 -27.77 -26.50 -23.85
CA ALA A 253 -27.38 -27.19 -25.09
C ALA A 253 -27.32 -26.31 -26.35
#